data_0aa22095c71e1dbcd8c59fd390000ec6
#
_entry.id   0aa22095c71e1dbcd8c59fd390000ec6
#
_cell.length_a   1.000
_cell.length_b   1.000
_cell.length_c   1.000
_cell.angle_alpha   90.00
_cell.angle_beta   90.00
_cell.angle_gamma   90.00
#
_symmetry.space_group_name_H-M   'P 1'
#
loop_
_entity.id
_entity.type
_entity.pdbx_description
1 polymer ?
#
loop_
_entity_poly.entity_id
_entity_poly.type
_entity_poly.pdbx_seq_one_letter_code
_entity_poly.pdbx_strand_id
1 'polypeptide(L)'
;MQKLLSIFIYLLMLIFIESAAEVTGVPASAPAEISAEPKYVALTFDDGPRRDTTARLLDGLRQRGASATFFLVGERLAGNEDLVLRM
;
A
#
# COMPACT_ATOMS: atom_id res chain seq x y z
N MET A 1 -51.26 22.67 -33.34
CA MET A 1 -49.98 23.25 -32.86
C MET A 1 -49.69 23.00 -31.37
N GLN A 2 -50.66 22.95 -30.51
CA GLN A 2 -50.43 22.69 -29.07
C GLN A 2 -49.87 21.28 -28.76
N LYS A 3 -50.22 20.25 -29.54
CA LYS A 3 -49.74 18.88 -29.35
C LYS A 3 -48.24 18.72 -29.70
N LEU A 4 -47.75 19.41 -30.70
CA LEU A 4 -46.36 19.41 -31.11
C LEU A 4 -45.48 20.13 -30.09
N LEU A 5 -45.93 21.23 -29.53
CA LEU A 5 -45.25 21.97 -28.49
C LEU A 5 -45.16 21.14 -27.19
N SER A 6 -46.19 20.44 -26.83
CA SER A 6 -46.23 19.54 -25.67
C SER A 6 -45.25 18.37 -25.81
N ILE A 7 -45.17 17.76 -26.97
CA ILE A 7 -44.23 16.69 -27.28
C ILE A 7 -42.77 17.19 -27.22
N PHE A 8 -42.54 18.40 -27.73
CA PHE A 8 -41.21 19.01 -27.68
C PHE A 8 -40.75 19.31 -26.26
N ILE A 9 -41.62 19.84 -25.43
CA ILE A 9 -41.34 20.06 -24.01
C ILE A 9 -41.09 18.74 -23.27
N TYR A 10 -41.83 17.68 -23.60
CA TYR A 10 -41.67 16.36 -23.01
C TYR A 10 -40.32 15.73 -23.40
N LEU A 11 -39.90 15.88 -24.65
CA LEU A 11 -38.57 15.44 -25.14
C LEU A 11 -37.47 16.22 -24.47
N LEU A 12 -37.60 17.52 -24.27
CA LEU A 12 -36.64 18.37 -23.57
C LEU A 12 -36.51 17.99 -22.09
N MET A 13 -37.64 17.65 -21.44
CA MET A 13 -37.65 17.16 -20.07
C MET A 13 -36.97 15.80 -19.93
N LEU A 14 -37.09 14.90 -20.90
CA LEU A 14 -36.41 13.61 -20.90
C LEU A 14 -34.91 13.77 -21.02
N ILE A 15 -34.42 14.69 -21.85
CA ILE A 15 -32.98 15.00 -21.97
C ILE A 15 -32.43 15.60 -20.66
N PHE A 16 -33.21 16.43 -19.98
CA PHE A 16 -32.84 17.00 -18.69
C PHE A 16 -32.80 15.96 -17.57
N ILE A 17 -33.66 14.96 -17.60
CA ILE A 17 -33.68 13.87 -16.61
C ILE A 17 -32.45 12.95 -16.77
N GLU A 18 -32.07 12.67 -18.00
CA GLU A 18 -30.84 11.90 -18.24
C GLU A 18 -29.57 12.64 -17.81
N SER A 19 -29.52 13.95 -18.04
CA SER A 19 -28.38 14.77 -17.58
C SER A 19 -28.31 14.89 -16.06
N ALA A 20 -29.43 14.89 -15.35
CA ALA A 20 -29.49 14.93 -13.89
C ALA A 20 -29.10 13.57 -13.26
N ALA A 21 -29.33 12.45 -13.94
CA ALA A 21 -28.96 11.13 -13.47
C ALA A 21 -27.43 10.91 -13.48
N GLU A 22 -26.70 11.55 -14.37
CA GLU A 22 -25.25 11.48 -14.39
C GLU A 22 -24.58 12.26 -13.24
N VAL A 23 -25.20 13.32 -12.75
CA VAL A 23 -24.68 14.14 -11.65
C VAL A 23 -24.87 13.47 -10.28
N THR A 24 -25.86 12.62 -10.13
CA THR A 24 -26.13 11.88 -8.88
C THR A 24 -25.40 10.54 -8.81
N GLY A 25 -24.75 10.13 -9.89
CA GLY A 25 -24.05 8.86 -10.01
C GLY A 25 -22.58 8.90 -9.63
N VAL A 26 -22.15 9.82 -8.74
CA VAL A 26 -20.86 9.64 -8.07
C VAL A 26 -21.06 8.48 -7.11
N PRO A 27 -20.56 7.27 -7.42
CA PRO A 27 -20.64 6.18 -6.46
C PRO A 27 -19.80 6.61 -5.26
N ALA A 28 -20.46 6.87 -4.14
CA ALA A 28 -19.80 7.08 -2.85
C ALA A 28 -18.96 5.86 -2.42
N SER A 29 -18.95 4.84 -3.24
CA SER A 29 -18.26 3.57 -3.05
C SER A 29 -17.47 3.11 -4.29
N ALA A 30 -17.02 4.01 -5.16
CA ALA A 30 -15.83 3.66 -5.90
C ALA A 30 -14.81 3.37 -4.81
N PRO A 31 -14.30 2.13 -4.65
CA PRO A 31 -13.11 1.95 -3.87
C PRO A 31 -12.15 2.97 -4.48
N ALA A 32 -11.71 3.93 -3.68
CA ALA A 32 -10.57 4.70 -4.06
C ALA A 32 -9.61 3.63 -4.58
N GLU A 33 -9.28 3.65 -5.85
CA GLU A 33 -8.14 2.90 -6.31
C GLU A 33 -7.05 3.39 -5.38
N ILE A 34 -6.82 2.58 -4.37
CA ILE A 34 -5.66 2.73 -3.54
C ILE A 34 -4.58 2.54 -4.58
N SER A 35 -4.10 3.65 -5.10
CA SER A 35 -2.87 3.67 -5.87
C SER A 35 -1.93 2.88 -4.97
N ALA A 36 -1.70 1.63 -5.35
CA ALA A 36 -0.86 0.73 -4.58
C ALA A 36 0.57 1.20 -4.81
N GLU A 37 0.86 2.41 -4.35
CA GLU A 37 2.23 2.83 -4.19
C GLU A 37 2.88 1.82 -3.24
N PRO A 38 4.01 1.24 -3.62
CA PRO A 38 4.70 0.29 -2.79
C PRO A 38 5.01 0.96 -1.45
N LYS A 39 4.49 0.38 -0.37
CA LYS A 39 4.79 0.85 0.97
C LYS A 39 6.13 0.28 1.38
N TYR A 40 7.06 1.16 1.73
CA TYR A 40 8.40 0.78 2.18
C TYR A 40 8.48 0.85 3.69
N VAL A 41 9.17 -0.13 4.27
CA VAL A 41 9.49 -0.19 5.70
C VAL A 41 10.98 -0.41 5.83
N ALA A 42 11.65 0.36 6.68
CA ALA A 42 13.03 0.14 7.07
C ALA A 42 13.05 -0.65 8.38
N LEU A 43 13.70 -1.83 8.35
CA LEU A 43 13.90 -2.64 9.55
C LEU A 43 15.30 -2.33 10.11
N THR A 44 15.35 -2.03 11.40
CA THR A 44 16.60 -1.80 12.12
C THR A 44 16.68 -2.66 13.37
N PHE A 45 17.84 -3.19 13.66
CA PHE A 45 18.11 -4.00 14.85
C PHE A 45 19.34 -3.47 15.57
N ASP A 46 19.18 -3.25 16.87
CA ASP A 46 20.23 -2.74 17.74
C ASP A 46 20.76 -3.84 18.67
N ASP A 47 21.92 -3.58 19.29
CA ASP A 47 22.48 -4.38 20.38
C ASP A 47 22.94 -5.81 20.03
N GLY A 48 23.08 -6.13 18.74
CA GLY A 48 23.66 -7.41 18.31
C GLY A 48 25.20 -7.35 18.15
N PRO A 49 25.79 -8.45 17.69
CA PRO A 49 25.21 -9.77 17.49
C PRO A 49 25.03 -10.58 18.77
N ARG A 50 24.10 -11.54 18.74
CA ARG A 50 23.95 -12.59 19.74
C ARG A 50 23.84 -13.93 19.03
N ARG A 51 24.61 -14.90 19.48
CA ARG A 51 24.79 -16.18 18.78
C ARG A 51 23.47 -16.90 18.46
N ASP A 52 22.58 -16.99 19.42
CA ASP A 52 21.32 -17.71 19.31
C ASP A 52 20.22 -16.92 18.58
N THR A 53 20.01 -15.68 18.95
CA THR A 53 18.91 -14.86 18.41
C THR A 53 19.21 -14.28 17.07
N THR A 54 20.45 -13.80 16.85
CA THR A 54 20.83 -13.17 15.57
C THR A 54 20.87 -14.19 14.44
N ALA A 55 21.36 -15.42 14.68
CA ALA A 55 21.33 -16.46 13.67
C ALA A 55 19.92 -16.75 13.17
N ARG A 56 18.97 -16.90 14.07
CA ARG A 56 17.54 -17.15 13.74
C ARG A 56 16.92 -15.96 13.02
N LEU A 57 17.26 -14.74 13.41
CA LEU A 57 16.79 -13.52 12.74
C LEU A 57 17.27 -13.47 11.28
N LEU A 58 18.55 -13.71 11.04
CA LEU A 58 19.14 -13.73 9.70
C LEU A 58 18.50 -14.81 8.82
N ASP A 59 18.25 -15.99 9.37
CA ASP A 59 17.53 -17.05 8.66
C ASP A 59 16.11 -16.63 8.30
N GLY A 60 15.40 -15.98 9.21
CA GLY A 60 14.06 -15.48 9.00
C GLY A 60 13.97 -14.36 7.95
N LEU A 61 14.93 -13.43 7.94
CA LEU A 61 15.03 -12.38 6.92
C LEU A 61 15.30 -12.99 5.55
N ARG A 62 16.26 -13.90 5.45
CA ARG A 62 16.62 -14.58 4.22
C ARG A 62 15.44 -15.34 3.62
N GLN A 63 14.71 -16.10 4.44
CA GLN A 63 13.52 -16.86 3.99
C GLN A 63 12.44 -15.96 3.39
N ARG A 64 12.36 -14.70 3.83
CA ARG A 64 11.35 -13.72 3.40
C ARG A 64 11.86 -12.76 2.33
N GLY A 65 13.11 -12.89 1.90
CA GLY A 65 13.75 -11.94 0.99
C GLY A 65 13.77 -10.51 1.56
N ALA A 66 13.82 -10.38 2.88
CA ALA A 66 13.82 -9.09 3.56
C ALA A 66 15.24 -8.65 3.90
N SER A 67 15.47 -7.33 3.81
CA SER A 67 16.72 -6.68 4.21
C SER A 67 16.52 -5.87 5.49
N ALA A 68 17.60 -5.70 6.25
CA ALA A 68 17.58 -4.92 7.47
C ALA A 68 18.92 -4.20 7.67
N THR A 69 18.93 -3.20 8.54
CA THR A 69 20.15 -2.53 9.01
C THR A 69 20.43 -2.96 10.44
N PHE A 70 21.69 -3.27 10.71
CA PHE A 70 22.12 -3.73 12.03
C PHE A 70 23.08 -2.70 12.63
N PHE A 71 22.79 -2.30 13.87
CA PHE A 71 23.67 -1.48 14.70
C PHE A 71 24.30 -2.37 15.75
N LEU A 72 25.59 -2.62 15.61
CA LEU A 72 26.29 -3.65 16.37
C LEU A 72 27.01 -3.06 17.58
N VAL A 73 27.09 -3.85 18.65
CA VAL A 73 27.94 -3.55 19.82
C VAL A 73 29.30 -4.16 19.61
N GLY A 74 30.34 -3.32 19.58
CA GLY A 74 31.70 -3.74 19.26
C GLY A 74 32.25 -4.88 20.14
N GLU A 75 31.92 -4.86 21.44
CA GLU A 75 32.32 -5.91 22.37
C GLU A 75 31.73 -7.29 22.06
N ARG A 76 30.67 -7.33 21.28
CA ARG A 76 29.97 -8.58 20.88
C ARG A 76 30.42 -9.12 19.53
N LEU A 77 31.36 -8.46 18.87
CA LEU A 77 31.86 -8.91 17.57
C LEU A 77 32.75 -10.14 17.71
N ALA A 78 33.62 -10.15 18.73
CA ALA A 78 34.51 -11.25 18.97
C ALA A 78 33.75 -12.58 19.19
N GLY A 79 34.06 -13.58 18.37
CA GLY A 79 33.37 -14.86 18.39
C GLY A 79 32.02 -14.92 17.67
N ASN A 80 31.60 -13.83 17.02
CA ASN A 80 30.39 -13.74 16.22
C ASN A 80 30.65 -13.20 14.80
N GLU A 81 31.88 -13.24 14.34
CA GLU A 81 32.30 -12.72 13.05
C GLU A 81 31.53 -13.37 11.88
N ASP A 82 31.24 -14.65 11.99
CA ASP A 82 30.43 -15.40 11.03
C ASP A 82 28.99 -14.84 10.89
N LEU A 83 28.39 -14.36 11.97
CA LEU A 83 27.08 -13.73 11.94
C LEU A 83 27.14 -12.35 11.28
N VAL A 84 28.19 -11.58 11.53
CA VAL A 84 28.40 -10.27 10.91
C VAL A 84 28.58 -10.40 9.41
N LEU A 85 29.30 -11.41 8.95
CA LEU A 85 29.47 -11.68 7.52
C LEU A 85 28.19 -12.12 6.81
N ARG A 86 27.18 -12.56 7.55
CA ARG A 86 25.87 -12.94 7.02
C ARG A 86 24.88 -11.76 6.96
N MET A 87 25.15 -10.65 7.61
CA MET A 87 24.32 -9.46 7.61
C MET A 87 24.45 -8.68 6.30
#